data_89c7304183781f374b9af09ff9ab49ed
#
_entry.id   89c7304183781f374b9af09ff9ab49ed
#
_cell.length_a   1.000
_cell.length_b   1.000
_cell.length_c   1.000
_cell.angle_alpha   90.00
_cell.angle_beta   90.00
_cell.angle_gamma   90.00
#
_symmetry.space_group_name_H-M   'P 1'
#
loop_
_entity.id
_entity.type
_entity.pdbx_description
1 polymer ?
#
loop_
_entity_poly.entity_id
_entity_poly.type
_entity_poly.pdbx_seq_one_letter_code
_entity_poly.pdbx_strand_id
1 'polypeptide(L)'
;MKQNTDSSSFSPLPDAGGYDPIEDRLRANVRATIEAMFEEELAAFLGRLRYGRGNERARGYRHGHRDRQLTGTFGTETVRVPRARIENEAGKITEWRSKALPRYRRLTKKAEALIAAVYLAGTNTRRVKRALFGLFEGAVSKDVVSRAWRKVKVDWDAWSTRDLAEEDIVRLILDGTVIKTRLDRKATNISVLAAIGVRRDGQKVLLAIRNMGGESTAAWGSFLADLDARGLRRPEFVIVDGAPGLEAALVALWGGDLPIQRCTVHKHRNLLGHAPKRLHDELSEDYRDMIYADSAAEIETRRKAFLR
;
A
#
# COMPACT_ATOMS: atom_id res chain seq x y z
N MET A 1 -12.85 12.24 36.55
CA MET A 1 -12.63 10.79 36.62
C MET A 1 -11.31 10.45 35.90
N LYS A 2 -10.26 10.17 36.65
CA LYS A 2 -8.97 9.70 36.12
C LYS A 2 -9.13 8.23 35.81
N GLN A 3 -9.16 7.86 34.52
CA GLN A 3 -9.00 6.49 34.12
C GLN A 3 -7.53 6.07 34.29
N ASN A 4 -7.29 5.30 35.30
CA ASN A 4 -6.07 4.54 35.52
C ASN A 4 -5.92 3.57 34.36
N THR A 5 -5.05 3.86 33.41
CA THR A 5 -4.55 2.87 32.46
C THR A 5 -3.50 2.06 33.18
N ASP A 6 -3.98 1.03 33.84
CA ASP A 6 -3.15 -0.04 34.39
C ASP A 6 -2.24 -0.56 33.28
N SER A 7 -0.95 -0.30 33.40
CA SER A 7 0.09 -0.86 32.57
C SER A 7 0.32 -2.32 33.01
N SER A 8 -0.71 -3.17 32.89
CA SER A 8 -0.49 -4.59 32.94
C SER A 8 0.46 -4.93 31.81
N SER A 9 1.62 -5.39 32.20
CA SER A 9 2.66 -5.98 31.35
C SER A 9 2.10 -7.22 30.68
N PHE A 10 1.29 -7.02 29.64
CA PHE A 10 0.91 -8.10 28.75
C PHE A 10 2.13 -8.40 27.90
N SER A 11 2.88 -9.40 28.30
CA SER A 11 3.85 -10.09 27.44
C SER A 11 3.02 -11.09 26.60
N PRO A 12 2.77 -10.83 25.33
CA PRO A 12 1.87 -11.69 24.56
C PRO A 12 2.50 -13.01 24.08
N LEU A 13 3.73 -13.27 24.48
CA LEU A 13 4.41 -14.53 24.14
C LEU A 13 5.09 -15.07 25.40
N PRO A 14 4.78 -16.30 25.80
CA PRO A 14 5.59 -16.99 26.80
C PRO A 14 6.98 -17.20 26.18
N ASP A 15 7.98 -16.71 26.88
CA ASP A 15 9.39 -17.00 26.69
C ASP A 15 9.96 -16.87 25.27
N ALA A 16 10.12 -15.63 24.81
CA ALA A 16 10.83 -15.31 23.54
C ALA A 16 12.35 -15.61 23.59
N GLY A 17 12.82 -16.31 24.62
CA GLY A 17 14.19 -16.75 24.81
C GLY A 17 14.40 -18.26 24.83
N GLY A 18 13.34 -19.05 24.59
CA GLY A 18 13.44 -20.50 24.52
C GLY A 18 14.23 -20.98 23.30
N TYR A 19 15.10 -21.97 23.51
CA TYR A 19 15.79 -22.68 22.42
C TYR A 19 14.78 -23.33 21.48
N ASP A 20 14.70 -22.86 20.23
CA ASP A 20 13.92 -23.46 19.15
C ASP A 20 14.88 -24.05 18.10
N PRO A 21 15.09 -25.38 18.12
CA PRO A 21 16.05 -26.03 17.23
C PRO A 21 15.67 -25.89 15.75
N ILE A 22 14.38 -25.71 15.43
CA ILE A 22 13.92 -25.52 14.06
C ILE A 22 14.31 -24.12 13.58
N GLU A 23 13.95 -23.09 14.36
CA GLU A 23 14.31 -21.71 14.04
C GLU A 23 15.82 -21.51 13.97
N ASP A 24 16.58 -22.03 14.91
CA ASP A 24 18.03 -21.95 14.92
C ASP A 24 18.66 -22.60 13.69
N ARG A 25 18.15 -23.78 13.30
CA ARG A 25 18.61 -24.46 12.09
C ARG A 25 18.25 -23.69 10.82
N LEU A 26 17.05 -23.15 10.74
CA LEU A 26 16.63 -22.31 9.61
C LEU A 26 17.49 -21.06 9.48
N ARG A 27 17.73 -20.34 10.58
CA ARG A 27 18.60 -19.15 10.61
C ARG A 27 20.03 -19.47 10.18
N ALA A 28 20.60 -20.57 10.68
CA ALA A 28 21.93 -21.02 10.26
C ALA A 28 22.01 -21.31 8.76
N ASN A 29 21.02 -22.02 8.21
CA ASN A 29 20.95 -22.33 6.79
C ASN A 29 20.75 -21.05 5.93
N VAL A 30 19.88 -20.15 6.37
CA VAL A 30 19.67 -18.85 5.69
C VAL A 30 20.96 -18.04 5.66
N ARG A 31 21.68 -17.97 6.80
CA ARG A 31 22.98 -17.30 6.88
C ARG A 31 24.00 -17.91 5.92
N ALA A 32 24.16 -19.22 5.93
CA ALA A 32 25.08 -19.92 5.04
C ALA A 32 24.76 -19.68 3.55
N THR A 33 23.47 -19.71 3.19
CA THR A 33 23.02 -19.43 1.84
C THR A 33 23.31 -18.01 1.40
N ILE A 34 23.09 -17.02 2.26
CA ILE A 34 23.38 -15.61 1.98
C ILE A 34 24.89 -15.39 1.81
N GLU A 35 25.72 -16.00 2.68
CA GLU A 35 27.17 -15.90 2.59
C GLU A 35 27.70 -16.54 1.31
N ALA A 36 27.17 -17.70 0.90
CA ALA A 36 27.50 -18.37 -0.36
C ALA A 36 27.15 -17.48 -1.56
N MET A 37 25.98 -16.85 -1.56
CA MET A 37 25.56 -15.92 -2.63
C MET A 37 26.55 -14.73 -2.77
N PHE A 38 27.06 -14.18 -1.67
CA PHE A 38 28.06 -13.11 -1.76
C PHE A 38 29.41 -13.60 -2.31
N GLU A 39 29.80 -14.83 -1.94
CA GLU A 39 31.03 -15.45 -2.48
C GLU A 39 30.90 -15.72 -3.99
N GLU A 40 29.74 -16.18 -4.44
CA GLU A 40 29.44 -16.39 -5.85
C GLU A 40 29.44 -15.06 -6.64
N GLU A 41 28.80 -14.01 -6.07
CA GLU A 41 28.80 -12.68 -6.68
C GLU A 41 30.24 -12.13 -6.83
N LEU A 42 31.07 -12.28 -5.81
CA LEU A 42 32.49 -11.88 -5.89
C LEU A 42 33.30 -12.76 -6.86
N ALA A 43 33.06 -14.07 -6.86
CA ALA A 43 33.74 -14.98 -7.77
C ALA A 43 33.42 -14.67 -9.24
N ALA A 44 32.14 -14.41 -9.55
CA ALA A 44 31.70 -13.98 -10.88
C ALA A 44 32.35 -12.65 -11.29
N PHE A 45 32.45 -11.68 -10.34
CA PHE A 45 33.10 -10.40 -10.61
C PHE A 45 34.59 -10.53 -10.89
N LEU A 46 35.32 -11.35 -10.09
CA LEU A 46 36.76 -11.57 -10.24
C LEU A 46 37.13 -12.55 -11.37
N GLY A 47 36.14 -13.24 -11.95
CA GLY A 47 36.36 -14.29 -12.95
C GLY A 47 37.08 -15.54 -12.42
N ARG A 48 37.13 -15.75 -11.08
CA ARG A 48 37.77 -16.87 -10.43
C ARG A 48 37.14 -17.28 -9.10
N LEU A 49 37.16 -18.56 -8.80
CA LEU A 49 36.76 -19.12 -7.51
C LEU A 49 37.76 -18.75 -6.39
N ARG A 50 37.37 -18.99 -5.14
CA ARG A 50 38.13 -18.56 -3.93
C ARG A 50 39.56 -19.00 -3.91
N TYR A 51 39.95 -20.14 -4.36
CA TYR A 51 41.34 -20.66 -4.37
C TYR A 51 41.86 -20.85 -5.80
N GLY A 52 41.14 -20.37 -6.80
CA GLY A 52 41.57 -20.47 -8.20
C GLY A 52 42.73 -19.51 -8.50
N ARG A 53 43.67 -19.96 -9.37
CA ARG A 53 44.73 -19.09 -9.93
C ARG A 53 44.08 -18.01 -10.80
N GLY A 54 44.56 -16.76 -10.70
CA GLY A 54 44.13 -15.65 -11.54
C GLY A 54 44.56 -15.90 -12.99
N ASN A 55 43.70 -15.55 -13.94
CA ASN A 55 44.07 -15.35 -15.32
C ASN A 55 44.45 -13.89 -15.57
N GLU A 56 45.00 -13.55 -16.72
CA GLU A 56 45.44 -12.18 -17.08
C GLU A 56 44.31 -11.13 -17.02
N ARG A 57 43.05 -11.54 -16.91
CA ARG A 57 41.89 -10.70 -16.81
C ARG A 57 41.41 -10.45 -15.34
N ALA A 58 42.14 -10.96 -14.36
CA ALA A 58 41.76 -10.83 -12.97
C ALA A 58 41.87 -9.35 -12.46
N ARG A 59 40.76 -8.66 -12.37
CA ARG A 59 40.66 -7.23 -12.03
C ARG A 59 40.84 -6.91 -10.54
N GLY A 60 41.47 -7.79 -9.74
CA GLY A 60 41.64 -7.54 -8.32
C GLY A 60 41.91 -8.78 -7.49
N TYR A 61 41.99 -8.61 -6.19
CA TYR A 61 42.28 -9.70 -5.24
C TYR A 61 41.39 -9.63 -4.02
N ARG A 62 41.06 -10.81 -3.44
CA ARG A 62 40.30 -10.96 -2.21
C ARG A 62 41.08 -10.39 -1.01
N HIS A 63 40.35 -9.74 -0.09
CA HIS A 63 40.94 -9.06 1.07
C HIS A 63 40.12 -9.31 2.33
N GLY A 64 39.96 -10.57 2.70
CA GLY A 64 39.21 -10.97 3.90
C GLY A 64 37.68 -10.81 3.79
N HIS A 65 37.06 -10.68 4.96
CA HIS A 65 35.60 -10.54 5.09
C HIS A 65 35.29 -9.37 6.04
N ARG A 66 34.05 -8.97 6.05
CA ARG A 66 33.48 -7.97 6.93
C ARG A 66 32.12 -8.44 7.43
N ASP A 67 31.93 -8.43 8.74
CA ASP A 67 30.65 -8.75 9.35
C ASP A 67 29.66 -7.60 9.16
N ARG A 68 28.45 -7.93 8.80
CA ARG A 68 27.35 -6.99 8.63
C ARG A 68 26.06 -7.58 9.16
N GLN A 69 25.31 -6.81 9.91
CA GLN A 69 23.95 -7.17 10.28
C GLN A 69 22.99 -7.01 9.10
N LEU A 70 22.20 -8.05 8.86
CA LEU A 70 21.12 -8.08 7.89
C LEU A 70 19.84 -8.57 8.57
N THR A 71 18.80 -7.76 8.52
CA THR A 71 17.48 -8.08 9.05
C THR A 71 16.55 -8.42 7.89
N GLY A 72 16.01 -9.62 7.91
CA GLY A 72 15.06 -10.15 6.94
C GLY A 72 13.80 -10.67 7.63
N THR A 73 12.90 -11.31 6.89
CA THR A 73 11.75 -12.03 7.47
C THR A 73 12.16 -13.24 8.32
N PHE A 74 13.41 -13.62 8.24
CA PHE A 74 14.08 -14.66 9.04
C PHE A 74 14.69 -14.14 10.36
N GLY A 75 14.42 -12.90 10.73
CA GLY A 75 15.04 -12.26 11.89
C GLY A 75 16.27 -11.40 11.53
N THR A 76 17.13 -11.17 12.51
CA THR A 76 18.38 -10.40 12.35
C THR A 76 19.58 -11.32 12.45
N GLU A 77 20.39 -11.39 11.39
CA GLU A 77 21.58 -12.23 11.31
C GLU A 77 22.84 -11.40 11.04
N THR A 78 23.97 -11.82 11.63
CA THR A 78 25.28 -11.31 11.27
C THR A 78 25.84 -12.16 10.14
N VAL A 79 26.00 -11.56 8.96
CA VAL A 79 26.48 -12.22 7.75
C VAL A 79 27.89 -11.74 7.39
N ARG A 80 28.73 -12.66 6.93
CA ARG A 80 30.11 -12.38 6.51
C ARG A 80 30.12 -12.02 5.03
N VAL A 81 30.40 -10.75 4.73
CA VAL A 81 30.49 -10.23 3.36
C VAL A 81 31.94 -10.24 2.91
N PRO A 82 32.28 -10.90 1.80
CA PRO A 82 33.66 -10.92 1.31
C PRO A 82 34.07 -9.53 0.84
N ARG A 83 35.38 -9.25 0.92
CA ARG A 83 36.00 -8.02 0.48
C ARG A 83 37.02 -8.29 -0.59
N ALA A 84 37.11 -7.40 -1.56
CA ALA A 84 38.16 -7.43 -2.58
C ALA A 84 38.63 -6.03 -2.91
N ARG A 85 39.91 -5.89 -3.23
CA ARG A 85 40.51 -4.71 -3.81
C ARG A 85 40.53 -4.85 -5.31
N ILE A 86 40.07 -3.82 -5.99
CA ILE A 86 39.93 -3.77 -7.45
C ILE A 86 40.86 -2.65 -7.94
N GLU A 87 41.69 -2.95 -8.88
CA GLU A 87 42.48 -1.98 -9.59
C GLU A 87 41.79 -1.62 -10.91
N ASN A 88 41.53 -0.35 -11.15
CA ASN A 88 40.97 0.12 -12.41
C ASN A 88 42.08 0.36 -13.45
N GLU A 89 41.70 0.63 -14.69
CA GLU A 89 42.65 0.87 -15.80
C GLU A 89 43.60 2.04 -15.56
N ALA A 90 43.27 2.95 -14.66
CA ALA A 90 44.11 4.09 -14.23
C ALA A 90 44.99 3.78 -13.01
N GLY A 91 45.11 2.51 -12.57
CA GLY A 91 45.89 2.10 -11.42
C GLY A 91 45.27 2.47 -10.04
N LYS A 92 44.05 3.02 -10.01
CA LYS A 92 43.38 3.38 -8.76
C LYS A 92 42.75 2.17 -8.11
N ILE A 93 43.12 1.93 -6.85
CA ILE A 93 42.56 0.84 -6.05
C ILE A 93 41.24 1.28 -5.40
N THR A 94 40.18 0.49 -5.61
CA THR A 94 38.86 0.65 -4.99
C THR A 94 38.43 -0.64 -4.32
N GLU A 95 37.49 -0.54 -3.36
CA GLU A 95 36.95 -1.73 -2.69
C GLU A 95 35.70 -2.22 -3.44
N TRP A 96 35.65 -3.53 -3.73
CA TRP A 96 34.47 -4.19 -4.30
C TRP A 96 33.26 -4.03 -3.38
N ARG A 97 32.09 -3.91 -3.95
CA ARG A 97 30.82 -3.77 -3.25
C ARG A 97 29.80 -4.74 -3.81
N SER A 98 29.21 -5.54 -2.94
CA SER A 98 28.11 -6.42 -3.32
C SER A 98 26.91 -5.59 -3.80
N LYS A 99 26.32 -6.01 -4.93
CA LYS A 99 25.05 -5.45 -5.46
C LYS A 99 23.87 -5.97 -4.67
N ALA A 100 23.93 -7.20 -4.17
CA ALA A 100 22.89 -7.81 -3.35
C ALA A 100 22.74 -7.11 -2.00
N LEU A 101 23.87 -6.69 -1.38
CA LEU A 101 23.89 -5.95 -0.11
C LEU A 101 24.64 -4.62 -0.22
N PRO A 102 24.04 -3.57 -0.81
CA PRO A 102 24.64 -2.25 -0.95
C PRO A 102 25.09 -1.67 0.40
N ARG A 103 26.04 -0.74 0.35
CA ARG A 103 26.53 -0.03 1.55
C ARG A 103 25.37 0.61 2.29
N TYR A 104 25.35 0.53 3.61
CA TYR A 104 24.32 1.04 4.52
C TYR A 104 22.97 0.32 4.50
N ARG A 105 22.73 -0.63 3.60
CA ARG A 105 21.52 -1.44 3.65
C ARG A 105 21.64 -2.48 4.76
N ARG A 106 20.63 -2.52 5.65
CA ARG A 106 20.55 -3.46 6.78
C ARG A 106 19.25 -4.26 6.79
N LEU A 107 18.31 -3.93 5.90
CA LEU A 107 17.01 -4.57 5.80
C LEU A 107 16.82 -5.17 4.41
N THR A 108 16.20 -6.34 4.35
CA THR A 108 15.68 -6.87 3.08
C THR A 108 14.46 -6.07 2.63
N LYS A 109 14.14 -6.09 1.34
CA LYS A 109 12.92 -5.44 0.81
C LYS A 109 11.65 -5.97 1.49
N LYS A 110 11.57 -7.29 1.75
CA LYS A 110 10.43 -7.90 2.44
C LYS A 110 10.30 -7.43 3.89
N ALA A 111 11.41 -7.31 4.63
CA ALA A 111 11.38 -6.77 5.99
C ALA A 111 10.93 -5.30 6.01
N GLU A 112 11.41 -4.47 5.08
CA GLU A 112 10.94 -3.09 4.93
C GLU A 112 9.44 -3.04 4.63
N ALA A 113 8.93 -3.87 3.72
CA ALA A 113 7.52 -3.97 3.39
C ALA A 113 6.66 -4.41 4.59
N LEU A 114 7.13 -5.39 5.37
CA LEU A 114 6.44 -5.84 6.58
C LEU A 114 6.34 -4.71 7.63
N ILE A 115 7.44 -3.99 7.87
CA ILE A 115 7.46 -2.84 8.79
C ILE A 115 6.47 -1.76 8.33
N ALA A 116 6.45 -1.45 7.02
CA ALA A 116 5.53 -0.49 6.44
C ALA A 116 4.07 -0.95 6.56
N ALA A 117 3.77 -2.23 6.27
CA ALA A 117 2.43 -2.79 6.37
C ALA A 117 1.88 -2.75 7.81
N VAL A 118 2.69 -3.14 8.80
CA VAL A 118 2.31 -3.05 10.23
C VAL A 118 2.05 -1.60 10.65
N TYR A 119 2.82 -0.64 10.14
CA TYR A 119 2.59 0.78 10.40
C TYR A 119 1.28 1.27 9.75
N LEU A 120 1.05 0.91 8.48
CA LEU A 120 -0.16 1.27 7.73
C LEU A 120 -1.44 0.61 8.29
N ALA A 121 -1.32 -0.52 8.99
CA ALA A 121 -2.43 -1.14 9.71
C ALA A 121 -2.96 -0.29 10.89
N GLY A 122 -2.57 0.98 10.99
CA GLY A 122 -3.11 1.95 11.94
C GLY A 122 -2.38 1.98 13.27
N THR A 123 -1.14 1.49 13.34
CA THR A 123 -0.34 1.55 14.57
C THR A 123 0.65 2.72 14.55
N ASN A 124 1.11 3.13 15.74
CA ASN A 124 2.19 4.12 15.83
C ASN A 124 3.56 3.44 15.84
N THR A 125 4.63 4.22 15.61
CA THR A 125 6.02 3.71 15.54
C THR A 125 6.47 2.94 16.79
N ARG A 126 5.94 3.28 17.97
CA ARG A 126 6.25 2.57 19.23
C ARG A 126 5.60 1.20 19.27
N ARG A 127 4.34 1.10 18.81
CA ARG A 127 3.62 -0.18 18.73
C ARG A 127 4.23 -1.10 17.67
N VAL A 128 4.61 -0.55 16.51
CA VAL A 128 5.33 -1.31 15.47
C VAL A 128 6.62 -1.92 16.04
N LYS A 129 7.45 -1.09 16.72
CA LYS A 129 8.66 -1.59 17.38
C LYS A 129 8.37 -2.73 18.33
N ARG A 130 7.33 -2.61 19.16
CA ARG A 130 6.95 -3.64 20.14
C ARG A 130 6.43 -4.91 19.46
N ALA A 131 5.53 -4.77 18.48
CA ALA A 131 4.94 -5.90 17.77
C ALA A 131 5.98 -6.74 17.01
N LEU A 132 7.00 -6.08 16.48
CA LEU A 132 8.05 -6.73 15.70
C LEU A 132 9.30 -7.08 16.53
N PHE A 133 9.26 -6.87 17.86
CA PHE A 133 10.43 -7.08 18.72
C PHE A 133 10.89 -8.53 18.72
N GLY A 134 9.96 -9.49 18.86
CA GLY A 134 10.29 -10.92 18.87
C GLY A 134 10.89 -11.42 17.55
N LEU A 135 10.47 -10.84 16.41
CA LEU A 135 11.01 -11.23 15.11
C LEU A 135 12.37 -10.57 14.81
N PHE A 136 12.55 -9.30 15.19
CA PHE A 136 13.72 -8.52 14.78
C PHE A 136 14.68 -8.17 15.93
N GLU A 137 14.44 -8.71 17.13
CA GLU A 137 15.33 -8.61 18.29
C GLU A 137 15.83 -7.17 18.56
N GLY A 138 14.94 -6.20 18.42
CA GLY A 138 15.26 -4.79 18.62
C GLY A 138 15.94 -4.06 17.45
N ALA A 139 16.25 -4.73 16.33
CA ALA A 139 16.81 -4.10 15.14
C ALA A 139 15.88 -3.04 14.50
N VAL A 140 14.57 -3.08 14.81
CA VAL A 140 13.60 -2.10 14.32
C VAL A 140 13.44 -0.96 15.33
N SER A 141 14.14 0.15 15.07
CA SER A 141 13.99 1.39 15.82
C SER A 141 12.85 2.26 15.26
N LYS A 142 12.48 3.34 15.99
CA LYS A 142 11.54 4.35 15.48
C LYS A 142 11.98 4.94 14.16
N ASP A 143 13.29 5.17 13.99
CA ASP A 143 13.85 5.76 12.76
C ASP A 143 13.78 4.79 11.59
N VAL A 144 13.88 3.49 11.84
CA VAL A 144 13.68 2.46 10.82
C VAL A 144 12.24 2.50 10.31
N VAL A 145 11.26 2.56 11.21
CA VAL A 145 9.83 2.69 10.84
C VAL A 145 9.59 3.99 10.06
N SER A 146 10.15 5.10 10.53
CA SER A 146 9.99 6.40 9.85
C SER A 146 10.64 6.43 8.46
N ARG A 147 11.76 5.73 8.27
CA ARG A 147 12.38 5.58 6.94
C ARG A 147 11.55 4.71 6.01
N ALA A 148 11.03 3.59 6.51
CA ALA A 148 10.13 2.74 5.72
C ALA A 148 8.89 3.52 5.27
N TRP A 149 8.28 4.30 6.17
CA TRP A 149 7.17 5.18 5.84
C TRP A 149 7.50 6.21 4.76
N ARG A 150 8.67 6.87 4.85
CA ARG A 150 9.08 7.84 3.83
C ARG A 150 9.19 7.25 2.42
N LYS A 151 9.60 5.98 2.31
CA LYS A 151 9.61 5.28 1.01
C LYS A 151 8.20 5.05 0.50
N VAL A 152 7.30 4.55 1.37
CA VAL A 152 5.89 4.38 1.00
C VAL A 152 5.27 5.70 0.56
N LYS A 153 5.63 6.81 1.23
CA LYS A 153 5.17 8.15 0.84
C LYS A 153 5.65 8.55 -0.57
N VAL A 154 6.89 8.25 -0.93
CA VAL A 154 7.41 8.51 -2.29
C VAL A 154 6.61 7.71 -3.33
N ASP A 155 6.36 6.43 -3.08
CA ASP A 155 5.56 5.58 -3.97
C ASP A 155 4.12 6.08 -4.08
N TRP A 156 3.54 6.54 -2.96
CA TRP A 156 2.23 7.18 -2.94
C TRP A 156 2.20 8.48 -3.74
N ASP A 157 3.17 9.37 -3.55
CA ASP A 157 3.26 10.64 -4.26
C ASP A 157 3.36 10.38 -5.78
N ALA A 158 4.20 9.43 -6.21
CA ALA A 158 4.32 9.02 -7.62
C ALA A 158 3.00 8.45 -8.16
N TRP A 159 2.35 7.57 -7.40
CA TRP A 159 1.06 7.00 -7.77
C TRP A 159 -0.03 8.09 -7.87
N SER A 160 -0.07 9.02 -6.93
CA SER A 160 -1.12 10.05 -6.85
C SER A 160 -1.04 11.11 -7.93
N THR A 161 0.13 11.25 -8.58
CA THR A 161 0.38 12.21 -9.67
C THR A 161 0.60 11.54 -11.03
N ARG A 162 0.43 10.21 -11.11
CA ARG A 162 0.66 9.48 -12.36
C ARG A 162 -0.27 9.94 -13.48
N ASP A 163 0.21 9.84 -14.70
CA ASP A 163 -0.57 10.05 -15.91
C ASP A 163 -1.72 9.04 -16.02
N LEU A 164 -2.88 9.49 -16.45
CA LEU A 164 -4.10 8.71 -16.66
C LEU A 164 -4.53 8.67 -18.14
N ALA A 165 -3.77 9.24 -19.05
CA ALA A 165 -4.14 9.35 -20.48
C ALA A 165 -4.31 7.98 -21.15
N GLU A 166 -3.53 6.98 -20.70
CA GLU A 166 -3.59 5.61 -21.21
C GLU A 166 -4.68 4.74 -20.55
N GLU A 167 -5.38 5.28 -19.54
CA GLU A 167 -6.46 4.57 -18.88
C GLU A 167 -7.74 4.63 -19.71
N ASP A 168 -8.17 3.51 -20.31
CA ASP A 168 -9.44 3.39 -21.07
C ASP A 168 -10.62 3.22 -20.10
N ILE A 169 -10.99 4.31 -19.42
CA ILE A 169 -12.05 4.32 -18.41
C ILE A 169 -13.41 4.56 -19.08
N VAL A 170 -14.23 3.55 -19.11
CA VAL A 170 -15.62 3.65 -19.63
C VAL A 170 -16.61 4.05 -18.56
N ARG A 171 -16.39 3.67 -17.29
CA ARG A 171 -17.24 4.02 -16.14
C ARG A 171 -16.41 4.64 -15.05
N LEU A 172 -16.89 5.72 -14.48
CA LEU A 172 -16.26 6.38 -13.34
C LEU A 172 -17.20 6.29 -12.13
N ILE A 173 -16.68 5.77 -11.03
CA ILE A 173 -17.39 5.70 -9.74
C ILE A 173 -16.75 6.74 -8.84
N LEU A 174 -17.57 7.68 -8.36
CA LEU A 174 -17.15 8.74 -7.45
C LEU A 174 -17.86 8.58 -6.11
N ASP A 175 -17.12 8.61 -5.04
CA ASP A 175 -17.64 8.42 -3.69
C ASP A 175 -16.90 9.34 -2.70
N GLY A 176 -17.65 9.92 -1.78
CA GLY A 176 -17.13 10.66 -0.64
C GLY A 176 -17.32 9.86 0.65
N THR A 177 -16.33 9.85 1.51
CA THR A 177 -16.42 9.20 2.81
C THR A 177 -15.77 10.02 3.90
N VAL A 178 -16.34 9.96 5.09
CA VAL A 178 -15.81 10.65 6.26
C VAL A 178 -15.07 9.66 7.15
N ILE A 179 -13.76 9.88 7.28
CA ILE A 179 -12.89 9.09 8.14
C ILE A 179 -12.74 9.82 9.49
N LYS A 180 -13.15 9.15 10.56
CA LYS A 180 -12.91 9.66 11.93
C LYS A 180 -11.47 9.35 12.33
N THR A 181 -10.67 10.37 12.53
CA THR A 181 -9.27 10.24 12.96
C THR A 181 -9.00 11.08 14.20
N ARG A 182 -7.87 10.84 14.83
CA ARG A 182 -7.42 11.60 15.99
C ARG A 182 -6.19 12.43 15.60
N LEU A 183 -6.42 13.72 15.34
CA LEU A 183 -5.38 14.71 15.10
C LEU A 183 -5.20 15.58 16.35
N ASP A 184 -3.96 15.78 16.77
CA ASP A 184 -3.62 16.63 17.93
C ASP A 184 -4.48 16.34 19.18
N ARG A 185 -4.71 15.05 19.45
CA ARG A 185 -5.56 14.53 20.55
C ARG A 185 -7.06 14.85 20.45
N LYS A 186 -7.51 15.48 19.36
CA LYS A 186 -8.92 15.75 19.06
C LYS A 186 -9.46 14.75 18.04
N ALA A 187 -10.70 14.31 18.25
CA ALA A 187 -11.43 13.56 17.22
C ALA A 187 -11.75 14.52 16.07
N THR A 188 -11.26 14.22 14.88
CA THR A 188 -11.42 15.05 13.68
C THR A 188 -12.02 14.22 12.58
N ASN A 189 -13.03 14.74 11.93
CA ASN A 189 -13.59 14.15 10.72
C ASN A 189 -12.79 14.63 9.52
N ILE A 190 -12.28 13.71 8.74
CA ILE A 190 -11.58 13.99 7.47
C ILE A 190 -12.47 13.50 6.34
N SER A 191 -12.87 14.39 5.44
CA SER A 191 -13.59 14.04 4.23
C SER A 191 -12.60 13.59 3.16
N VAL A 192 -12.78 12.38 2.65
CA VAL A 192 -11.93 11.75 1.64
C VAL A 192 -12.77 11.48 0.41
N LEU A 193 -12.36 12.03 -0.74
CA LEU A 193 -12.96 11.78 -2.03
C LEU A 193 -12.16 10.70 -2.76
N ALA A 194 -12.86 9.77 -3.38
CA ALA A 194 -12.29 8.65 -4.13
C ALA A 194 -12.86 8.58 -5.55
N ALA A 195 -12.01 8.23 -6.50
CA ALA A 195 -12.37 7.93 -7.88
C ALA A 195 -11.90 6.53 -8.27
N ILE A 196 -12.84 5.68 -8.67
CA ILE A 196 -12.56 4.34 -9.18
C ILE A 196 -13.01 4.31 -10.65
N GLY A 197 -12.07 4.04 -11.53
CA GLY A 197 -12.36 3.79 -12.95
C GLY A 197 -12.68 2.31 -13.19
N VAL A 198 -13.56 2.06 -14.15
CA VAL A 198 -13.78 0.71 -14.70
C VAL A 198 -13.36 0.78 -16.16
N ARG A 199 -12.34 0.00 -16.50
CA ARG A 199 -11.86 -0.12 -17.88
C ARG A 199 -12.85 -0.88 -18.76
N ARG A 200 -12.64 -0.83 -20.06
CA ARG A 200 -13.47 -1.53 -21.05
C ARG A 200 -13.46 -3.06 -20.87
N ASP A 201 -12.40 -3.62 -20.36
CA ASP A 201 -12.28 -5.05 -19.99
C ASP A 201 -13.01 -5.42 -18.70
N GLY A 202 -13.62 -4.46 -18.01
CA GLY A 202 -14.32 -4.63 -16.73
C GLY A 202 -13.40 -4.52 -15.49
N GLN A 203 -12.09 -4.33 -15.68
CA GLN A 203 -11.14 -4.20 -14.56
C GLN A 203 -11.36 -2.87 -13.83
N LYS A 204 -11.42 -2.92 -12.51
CA LYS A 204 -11.52 -1.73 -11.65
C LYS A 204 -10.14 -1.23 -11.29
N VAL A 205 -9.91 0.07 -11.43
CA VAL A 205 -8.67 0.75 -11.08
C VAL A 205 -8.96 1.95 -10.20
N LEU A 206 -8.20 2.08 -9.11
CA LEU A 206 -8.27 3.26 -8.26
C LEU A 206 -7.48 4.40 -8.94
N LEU A 207 -8.16 5.49 -9.30
CA LEU A 207 -7.58 6.62 -10.02
C LEU A 207 -7.04 7.69 -9.08
N ALA A 208 -7.80 8.01 -8.04
CA ALA A 208 -7.42 8.99 -7.03
C ALA A 208 -8.09 8.74 -5.69
N ILE A 209 -7.38 9.16 -4.64
CA ILE A 209 -7.91 9.38 -3.29
C ILE A 209 -7.35 10.71 -2.81
N ARG A 210 -8.21 11.64 -2.39
CA ARG A 210 -7.80 12.96 -1.88
C ARG A 210 -8.51 13.29 -0.59
N ASN A 211 -7.77 13.85 0.35
CA ASN A 211 -8.34 14.50 1.51
C ASN A 211 -8.79 15.90 1.10
N MET A 212 -10.09 16.15 1.19
CA MET A 212 -10.70 17.45 0.86
C MET A 212 -11.40 18.00 2.12
N GLY A 213 -11.56 19.29 2.20
CA GLY A 213 -12.21 19.94 3.37
C GLY A 213 -13.70 19.69 3.49
N GLY A 214 -14.30 18.85 2.65
CA GLY A 214 -15.72 18.51 2.59
C GLY A 214 -16.09 17.96 1.22
N GLU A 215 -17.39 17.79 0.98
CA GLU A 215 -18.01 17.31 -0.27
C GLU A 215 -18.73 18.43 -1.02
N SER A 216 -18.23 19.66 -0.90
CA SER A 216 -18.78 20.81 -1.60
C SER A 216 -18.55 20.73 -3.12
N THR A 217 -19.32 21.48 -3.90
CA THR A 217 -19.13 21.61 -5.37
C THR A 217 -17.71 22.04 -5.71
N ALA A 218 -17.12 22.98 -4.94
CA ALA A 218 -15.75 23.42 -5.14
C ALA A 218 -14.71 22.31 -4.85
N ALA A 219 -14.92 21.49 -3.81
CA ALA A 219 -14.07 20.36 -3.49
C ALA A 219 -14.11 19.30 -4.60
N TRP A 220 -15.31 18.92 -5.07
CA TRP A 220 -15.48 18.02 -6.19
C TRP A 220 -14.90 18.58 -7.49
N GLY A 221 -15.14 19.88 -7.77
CA GLY A 221 -14.55 20.54 -8.94
C GLY A 221 -13.03 20.48 -8.95
N SER A 222 -12.38 20.77 -7.82
CA SER A 222 -10.90 20.67 -7.69
C SER A 222 -10.42 19.21 -7.82
N PHE A 223 -11.16 18.24 -7.30
CA PHE A 223 -10.82 16.83 -7.40
C PHE A 223 -10.90 16.32 -8.84
N LEU A 224 -11.97 16.68 -9.55
CA LEU A 224 -12.19 16.33 -10.95
C LEU A 224 -11.18 17.02 -11.88
N ALA A 225 -10.85 18.28 -11.61
CA ALA A 225 -9.82 19.02 -12.36
C ALA A 225 -8.43 18.38 -12.22
N ASP A 226 -8.09 17.78 -11.06
CA ASP A 226 -6.85 17.00 -10.91
C ASP A 226 -6.84 15.75 -11.81
N LEU A 227 -7.96 15.05 -11.89
CA LEU A 227 -8.08 13.87 -12.77
C LEU A 227 -7.94 14.24 -14.25
N ASP A 228 -8.60 15.31 -14.67
CA ASP A 228 -8.53 15.85 -16.03
C ASP A 228 -7.12 16.31 -16.38
N ALA A 229 -6.46 17.09 -15.51
CA ALA A 229 -5.09 17.55 -15.68
C ALA A 229 -4.08 16.40 -15.79
N ARG A 230 -4.39 15.24 -15.21
CA ARG A 230 -3.61 14.00 -15.33
C ARG A 230 -4.00 13.18 -16.56
N GLY A 231 -4.81 13.71 -17.47
CA GLY A 231 -5.16 13.09 -18.73
C GLY A 231 -6.38 12.15 -18.71
N LEU A 232 -7.15 12.10 -17.62
CA LEU A 232 -8.36 11.27 -17.59
C LEU A 232 -9.37 11.79 -18.62
N ARG A 233 -9.68 10.95 -19.60
CA ARG A 233 -10.68 11.28 -20.62
C ARG A 233 -12.10 11.18 -20.03
N ARG A 234 -13.04 11.90 -20.65
CA ARG A 234 -14.47 11.82 -20.30
C ARG A 234 -14.95 10.37 -20.39
N PRO A 235 -15.51 9.79 -19.30
CA PRO A 235 -16.05 8.44 -19.31
C PRO A 235 -17.38 8.37 -20.07
N GLU A 236 -17.82 7.17 -20.45
CA GLU A 236 -19.11 6.95 -21.08
C GLU A 236 -20.28 7.24 -20.12
N PHE A 237 -20.09 6.93 -18.80
CA PHE A 237 -21.03 7.34 -17.75
C PHE A 237 -20.37 7.34 -16.36
N VAL A 238 -21.04 8.00 -15.41
CA VAL A 238 -20.56 8.16 -14.03
C VAL A 238 -21.58 7.60 -13.03
N ILE A 239 -21.08 6.95 -11.99
CA ILE A 239 -21.87 6.49 -10.85
C ILE A 239 -21.54 7.35 -9.64
N VAL A 240 -22.58 7.98 -9.04
CA VAL A 240 -22.45 8.89 -7.90
C VAL A 240 -23.44 8.53 -6.78
N ASP A 241 -23.19 9.05 -5.58
CA ASP A 241 -24.12 8.90 -4.45
C ASP A 241 -25.39 9.75 -4.57
N GLY A 242 -25.37 10.75 -5.45
CA GLY A 242 -26.48 11.69 -5.69
C GLY A 242 -26.34 12.99 -4.88
N ALA A 243 -25.14 13.33 -4.41
CA ALA A 243 -24.86 14.61 -3.80
C ALA A 243 -24.92 15.73 -4.86
N PRO A 244 -25.75 16.80 -4.67
CA PRO A 244 -25.93 17.86 -5.67
C PRO A 244 -24.63 18.57 -6.08
N GLY A 245 -23.72 18.72 -5.12
CA GLY A 245 -22.41 19.34 -5.36
C GLY A 245 -21.53 18.57 -6.32
N LEU A 246 -21.59 17.24 -6.30
CA LEU A 246 -20.85 16.37 -7.22
C LEU A 246 -21.46 16.42 -8.63
N GLU A 247 -22.78 16.33 -8.75
CA GLU A 247 -23.46 16.40 -10.05
C GLU A 247 -23.18 17.76 -10.74
N ALA A 248 -23.22 18.88 -10.00
CA ALA A 248 -22.88 20.20 -10.52
C ALA A 248 -21.43 20.28 -11.02
N ALA A 249 -20.47 19.71 -10.29
CA ALA A 249 -19.07 19.69 -10.69
C ALA A 249 -18.83 18.84 -11.95
N LEU A 250 -19.53 17.71 -12.09
CA LEU A 250 -19.46 16.85 -13.28
C LEU A 250 -20.00 17.57 -14.53
N VAL A 251 -21.14 18.23 -14.40
CA VAL A 251 -21.73 19.02 -15.50
C VAL A 251 -20.81 20.17 -15.91
N ALA A 252 -20.18 20.83 -14.95
CA ALA A 252 -19.23 21.92 -15.24
C ALA A 252 -17.98 21.43 -16.00
N LEU A 253 -17.48 20.22 -15.73
CA LEU A 253 -16.29 19.70 -16.39
C LEU A 253 -16.60 19.02 -17.74
N TRP A 254 -17.60 18.15 -17.80
CA TRP A 254 -17.85 17.27 -18.94
C TRP A 254 -19.16 17.53 -19.70
N GLY A 255 -19.93 18.53 -19.27
CA GLY A 255 -21.20 18.88 -19.89
C GLY A 255 -22.41 18.16 -19.31
N GLY A 256 -23.61 18.70 -19.61
CA GLY A 256 -24.87 18.17 -19.07
C GLY A 256 -25.41 16.92 -19.79
N ASP A 257 -24.75 16.50 -20.85
CA ASP A 257 -25.10 15.30 -21.64
C ASP A 257 -24.37 14.03 -21.14
N LEU A 258 -23.50 14.15 -20.11
CA LEU A 258 -22.87 13.00 -19.50
C LEU A 258 -23.89 12.16 -18.71
N PRO A 259 -24.08 10.89 -19.05
CA PRO A 259 -24.99 10.03 -18.31
C PRO A 259 -24.52 9.83 -16.86
N ILE A 260 -25.37 10.19 -15.90
CA ILE A 260 -25.12 10.05 -14.46
C ILE A 260 -26.10 9.05 -13.88
N GLN A 261 -25.59 8.01 -13.27
CA GLN A 261 -26.36 7.02 -12.52
C GLN A 261 -26.13 7.18 -11.02
N ARG A 262 -27.20 7.21 -10.25
CA ARG A 262 -27.08 7.13 -8.79
C ARG A 262 -26.73 5.73 -8.34
N CYS A 263 -25.78 5.64 -7.40
CA CYS A 263 -25.34 4.39 -6.81
C CYS A 263 -26.53 3.65 -6.16
N THR A 264 -26.79 2.43 -6.62
CA THR A 264 -27.91 1.61 -6.13
C THR A 264 -27.76 1.27 -4.65
N VAL A 265 -26.52 1.10 -4.16
CA VAL A 265 -26.24 0.82 -2.73
C VAL A 265 -26.60 2.02 -1.86
N HIS A 266 -26.19 3.23 -2.25
CA HIS A 266 -26.53 4.45 -1.50
C HIS A 266 -28.03 4.73 -1.55
N LYS A 267 -28.67 4.51 -2.70
CA LYS A 267 -30.12 4.66 -2.84
C LYS A 267 -30.88 3.68 -1.95
N HIS A 268 -30.45 2.42 -1.90
CA HIS A 268 -31.02 1.42 -1.01
C HIS A 268 -30.89 1.81 0.48
N ARG A 269 -29.71 2.22 0.90
CA ARG A 269 -29.50 2.70 2.29
C ARG A 269 -30.40 3.90 2.63
N ASN A 270 -30.54 4.83 1.69
CA ASN A 270 -31.42 5.97 1.88
C ASN A 270 -32.89 5.54 2.02
N LEU A 271 -33.36 4.61 1.19
CA LEU A 271 -34.71 4.05 1.31
C LEU A 271 -34.94 3.42 2.68
N LEU A 272 -34.03 2.58 3.14
CA LEU A 272 -34.12 1.97 4.47
C LEU A 272 -34.05 3.00 5.61
N GLY A 273 -33.30 4.10 5.43
CA GLY A 273 -33.22 5.20 6.39
C GLY A 273 -34.55 5.95 6.60
N HIS A 274 -35.42 5.92 5.59
CA HIS A 274 -36.75 6.55 5.64
C HIS A 274 -37.89 5.58 5.96
N ALA A 275 -37.63 4.27 5.94
CA ALA A 275 -38.63 3.24 6.19
C ALA A 275 -38.62 2.74 7.64
N PRO A 276 -39.77 2.36 8.19
CA PRO A 276 -39.83 1.65 9.46
C PRO A 276 -39.06 0.34 9.42
N LYS A 277 -38.34 0.00 10.50
CA LYS A 277 -37.50 -1.22 10.57
C LYS A 277 -38.23 -2.51 10.21
N ARG A 278 -39.51 -2.60 10.51
CA ARG A 278 -40.35 -3.78 10.21
C ARG A 278 -40.52 -4.06 8.71
N LEU A 279 -40.28 -3.05 7.85
CA LEU A 279 -40.39 -3.17 6.38
C LEU A 279 -39.01 -3.30 5.70
N HIS A 280 -37.90 -3.32 6.44
CA HIS A 280 -36.57 -3.33 5.83
C HIS A 280 -36.30 -4.55 4.98
N ASP A 281 -36.77 -5.73 5.41
CA ASP A 281 -36.53 -6.99 4.70
C ASP A 281 -37.32 -7.00 3.38
N GLU A 282 -38.61 -6.69 3.44
CA GLU A 282 -39.48 -6.57 2.28
C GLU A 282 -38.99 -5.54 1.25
N LEU A 283 -38.69 -4.32 1.70
CA LEU A 283 -38.14 -3.26 0.85
C LEU A 283 -36.78 -3.66 0.23
N SER A 284 -35.96 -4.41 0.95
CA SER A 284 -34.67 -4.87 0.44
C SER A 284 -34.83 -5.95 -0.64
N GLU A 285 -35.80 -6.83 -0.49
CA GLU A 285 -36.12 -7.88 -1.46
C GLU A 285 -36.69 -7.24 -2.73
N ASP A 286 -37.74 -6.44 -2.63
CA ASP A 286 -38.36 -5.74 -3.75
C ASP A 286 -37.38 -4.84 -4.51
N TYR A 287 -36.49 -4.12 -3.76
CA TYR A 287 -35.49 -3.29 -4.36
C TYR A 287 -34.44 -4.10 -5.15
N ARG A 288 -33.99 -5.25 -4.62
CA ARG A 288 -33.08 -6.14 -5.33
C ARG A 288 -33.73 -6.71 -6.59
N ASP A 289 -34.95 -7.18 -6.47
CA ASP A 289 -35.70 -7.70 -7.61
C ASP A 289 -35.82 -6.68 -8.73
N MET A 290 -36.05 -5.42 -8.37
CA MET A 290 -36.14 -4.34 -9.36
C MET A 290 -34.80 -4.08 -10.04
N ILE A 291 -33.67 -3.95 -9.28
CA ILE A 291 -32.37 -3.51 -9.83
C ILE A 291 -31.62 -4.62 -10.57
N TYR A 292 -31.96 -5.90 -10.32
CA TYR A 292 -31.35 -7.07 -10.98
C TYR A 292 -32.29 -7.74 -12.00
N ALA A 293 -33.36 -7.06 -12.41
CA ALA A 293 -34.23 -7.57 -13.47
C ALA A 293 -33.51 -7.61 -14.84
N ASP A 294 -33.83 -8.60 -15.65
CA ASP A 294 -33.10 -8.94 -16.88
C ASP A 294 -33.30 -7.95 -18.03
N SER A 295 -34.35 -7.11 -17.96
CA SER A 295 -34.68 -6.16 -19.02
C SER A 295 -35.14 -4.80 -18.49
N ALA A 296 -34.94 -3.74 -19.29
CA ALA A 296 -35.43 -2.40 -18.98
C ALA A 296 -36.96 -2.35 -18.80
N ALA A 297 -37.73 -3.13 -19.57
CA ALA A 297 -39.19 -3.20 -19.45
C ALA A 297 -39.60 -3.84 -18.11
N GLU A 298 -38.89 -4.87 -17.69
CA GLU A 298 -39.15 -5.53 -16.41
C GLU A 298 -38.75 -4.64 -15.23
N ILE A 299 -37.58 -3.95 -15.30
CA ILE A 299 -37.18 -2.94 -14.33
C ILE A 299 -38.29 -1.90 -14.14
N GLU A 300 -38.86 -1.38 -15.24
CA GLU A 300 -39.89 -0.36 -15.15
C GLU A 300 -41.22 -0.91 -14.59
N THR A 301 -41.54 -2.16 -14.88
CA THR A 301 -42.72 -2.84 -14.32
C THR A 301 -42.58 -3.02 -12.81
N ARG A 302 -41.42 -3.52 -12.35
CA ARG A 302 -41.12 -3.71 -10.92
C ARG A 302 -40.99 -2.37 -10.19
N ARG A 303 -40.44 -1.34 -10.86
CA ARG A 303 -40.39 0.03 -10.30
C ARG A 303 -41.79 0.57 -10.03
N LYS A 304 -42.74 0.37 -10.94
CA LYS A 304 -44.14 0.79 -10.76
C LYS A 304 -44.80 0.02 -9.61
N ALA A 305 -44.53 -1.26 -9.46
CA ALA A 305 -45.03 -2.06 -8.35
C ALA A 305 -44.44 -1.58 -7.01
N PHE A 306 -43.13 -1.33 -6.95
CA PHE A 306 -42.41 -0.83 -5.77
C PHE A 306 -42.92 0.53 -5.27
N LEU A 307 -43.51 1.37 -6.14
CA LEU A 307 -44.00 2.70 -5.77
C LEU A 307 -45.46 2.69 -5.27
N ARG A 308 -46.16 1.55 -5.28
CA ARG A 308 -47.53 1.37 -4.78
C ARG A 308 -47.56 0.98 -3.32
#